data_0c51b85d6f85c71b718bbda74906370e
#
_entry.id   0c51b85d6f85c71b718bbda74906370e
#
_cell.length_a   1.000
_cell.length_b   1.000
_cell.length_c   1.000
_cell.angle_alpha   90.00
_cell.angle_beta   90.00
_cell.angle_gamma   90.00
#
_symmetry.space_group_name_H-M   'P 1'
#
loop_
_entity.id
_entity.type
_entity.pdbx_description
1 polymer ?
#
loop_
_entity_poly.entity_id
_entity_poly.type
_entity_poly.pdbx_seq_one_letter_code
_entity_poly.pdbx_strand_id
1 'polypeptide(L)'
;MSNGKIAHCELRLGNSVLNLGESMDSWPAHGLVAQIYVEDSDELFKRAIDAGAKEIMPMTVMFFGSREGRVADPFGNVWTIATLKEEVAPEEMQRRMKAQGY
;
A
#
# COMPACT_ATOMS: atom_id res chain seq x y z
N MET A 1 -26.58 -7.02 -9.18
CA MET A 1 -26.20 -6.41 -10.49
C MET A 1 -26.81 -7.21 -11.61
N SER A 2 -27.46 -6.53 -12.54
CA SER A 2 -28.19 -7.18 -13.61
C SER A 2 -27.30 -7.88 -14.64
N ASN A 3 -26.03 -7.50 -14.73
CA ASN A 3 -25.05 -8.07 -15.66
C ASN A 3 -24.05 -9.01 -15.00
N GLY A 4 -24.28 -9.40 -13.76
CA GLY A 4 -23.39 -10.27 -13.01
C GLY A 4 -22.10 -9.62 -12.51
N LYS A 5 -21.89 -8.33 -12.74
CA LYS A 5 -20.72 -7.61 -12.27
C LYS A 5 -20.96 -7.03 -10.88
N ILE A 6 -19.84 -6.86 -10.14
CA ILE A 6 -19.88 -6.25 -8.82
C ILE A 6 -19.81 -4.74 -8.99
N ALA A 7 -20.88 -4.02 -8.61
CA ALA A 7 -20.88 -2.56 -8.65
C ALA A 7 -20.07 -1.96 -7.52
N HIS A 8 -20.05 -2.63 -6.38
CA HIS A 8 -19.41 -2.10 -5.19
C HIS A 8 -19.07 -3.22 -4.22
N CYS A 9 -17.88 -3.15 -3.68
CA CYS A 9 -17.42 -4.06 -2.65
C CYS A 9 -16.57 -3.28 -1.65
N GLU A 10 -16.67 -3.58 -0.38
CA GLU A 10 -15.85 -2.95 0.65
C GLU A 10 -14.94 -3.97 1.29
N LEU A 11 -13.67 -3.59 1.48
CA LEU A 11 -12.72 -4.34 2.27
C LEU A 11 -12.28 -3.50 3.46
N ARG A 12 -12.34 -4.08 4.63
CA ARG A 12 -11.85 -3.41 5.83
C ARG A 12 -10.41 -3.82 6.11
N LEU A 13 -9.54 -2.82 6.22
CA LEU A 13 -8.11 -3.00 6.50
C LEU A 13 -7.77 -2.22 7.78
N GLY A 14 -7.86 -2.88 8.93
CA GLY A 14 -7.70 -2.21 10.21
C GLY A 14 -8.79 -1.15 10.38
N ASN A 15 -8.39 0.11 10.49
CA ASN A 15 -9.31 1.26 10.61
C ASN A 15 -9.74 1.83 9.25
N SER A 16 -9.23 1.28 8.17
CA SER A 16 -9.48 1.80 6.83
C SER A 16 -10.47 0.94 6.08
N VAL A 17 -11.16 1.54 5.14
CA VAL A 17 -12.08 0.84 4.25
C VAL A 17 -11.65 1.11 2.81
N LEU A 18 -11.49 0.05 2.04
CA LEU A 18 -11.19 0.13 0.62
C LEU A 18 -12.45 -0.24 -0.15
N ASN A 19 -12.89 0.67 -1.01
CA ASN A 19 -14.05 0.45 -1.88
C ASN A 19 -13.58 0.00 -3.25
N LEU A 20 -14.20 -1.05 -3.74
CA LEU A 20 -13.85 -1.66 -5.01
C LEU A 20 -15.10 -1.78 -5.89
N GLY A 21 -14.90 -1.68 -7.19
CA GLY A 21 -15.94 -1.93 -8.18
C GLY A 21 -15.32 -2.53 -9.42
N GLU A 22 -16.10 -3.27 -10.17
CA GLU A 22 -15.63 -3.76 -11.46
C GLU A 22 -15.62 -2.64 -12.48
N SER A 23 -14.67 -2.71 -13.42
CA SER A 23 -14.55 -1.72 -14.49
C SER A 23 -15.76 -1.76 -15.42
N MET A 24 -16.09 -0.63 -15.98
CA MET A 24 -17.14 -0.48 -16.97
C MET A 24 -16.74 0.62 -17.96
N ASP A 25 -17.49 0.78 -19.05
CA ASP A 25 -17.14 1.74 -20.12
C ASP A 25 -16.95 3.16 -19.60
N SER A 26 -17.77 3.60 -18.65
CA SER A 26 -17.65 4.94 -18.06
C SER A 26 -16.52 5.04 -17.03
N TRP A 27 -16.10 3.90 -16.45
CA TRP A 27 -15.00 3.82 -15.48
C TRP A 27 -14.11 2.63 -15.84
N PRO A 28 -13.20 2.82 -16.80
CA PRO A 28 -12.33 1.73 -17.23
C PRO A 28 -11.35 1.32 -16.13
N ALA A 29 -10.93 0.08 -16.19
CA ALA A 29 -9.95 -0.44 -15.26
C ALA A 29 -8.59 0.24 -15.45
N HIS A 30 -7.95 0.54 -14.34
CA HIS A 30 -6.56 1.00 -14.34
C HIS A 30 -5.91 0.56 -13.03
N GLY A 31 -4.60 0.38 -13.07
CA GLY A 31 -3.84 0.04 -11.88
C GLY A 31 -3.83 1.19 -10.88
N LEU A 32 -3.66 0.84 -9.62
CA LEU A 32 -3.52 1.84 -8.56
C LEU A 32 -2.21 1.63 -7.80
N VAL A 33 -1.78 2.68 -7.12
CA VAL A 33 -0.72 2.61 -6.13
C VAL A 33 -1.33 3.06 -4.81
N ALA A 34 -1.38 2.16 -3.85
CA ALA A 34 -1.99 2.43 -2.56
C ALA A 34 -0.95 2.26 -1.46
N GLN A 35 -1.11 3.02 -0.39
CA GLN A 35 -0.29 2.88 0.81
C GLN A 35 -1.20 2.60 1.98
N ILE A 36 -0.88 1.56 2.76
CA ILE A 36 -1.63 1.20 3.95
C ILE A 36 -0.70 1.17 5.15
N TYR A 37 -1.21 1.65 6.28
CA TYR A 37 -0.49 1.61 7.56
C TYR A 37 -1.11 0.56 8.46
N VAL A 38 -0.29 -0.34 8.96
CA VAL A 38 -0.71 -1.44 9.83
C VAL A 38 0.23 -1.56 11.01
N GLU A 39 -0.17 -2.31 12.05
CA GLU A 39 0.67 -2.48 13.23
C GLU A 39 1.93 -3.30 12.96
N ASP A 40 1.81 -4.33 12.13
CA ASP A 40 2.93 -5.21 11.80
C ASP A 40 3.04 -5.38 10.29
N SER A 41 3.77 -4.46 9.66
CA SER A 41 3.95 -4.47 8.21
C SER A 41 4.78 -5.66 7.74
N ASP A 42 5.74 -6.12 8.53
CA ASP A 42 6.54 -7.30 8.17
C ASP A 42 5.67 -8.55 8.03
N GLU A 43 4.74 -8.76 8.95
CA GLU A 43 3.84 -9.89 8.89
C GLU A 43 2.91 -9.81 7.67
N LEU A 44 2.30 -8.64 7.46
CA LEU A 44 1.39 -8.46 6.33
C LEU A 44 2.12 -8.59 5.00
N PHE A 45 3.33 -8.05 4.90
CA PHE A 45 4.17 -8.19 3.71
C PHE A 45 4.42 -9.67 3.41
N LYS A 46 4.82 -10.44 4.41
CA LYS A 46 5.05 -11.88 4.26
C LYS A 46 3.80 -12.60 3.80
N ARG A 47 2.65 -12.28 4.40
CA ARG A 47 1.37 -12.89 4.02
C ARG A 47 1.00 -12.56 2.57
N ALA A 48 1.27 -11.33 2.13
CA ALA A 48 1.02 -10.94 0.74
C ALA A 48 1.88 -11.73 -0.22
N ILE A 49 3.16 -11.90 0.06
CA ILE A 49 4.07 -12.70 -0.76
C ILE A 49 3.61 -14.16 -0.80
N ASP A 50 3.27 -14.73 0.35
CA ASP A 50 2.78 -16.10 0.43
C ASP A 50 1.48 -16.30 -0.36
N ALA A 51 0.68 -15.25 -0.49
CA ALA A 51 -0.56 -15.28 -1.24
C ALA A 51 -0.38 -15.04 -2.75
N GLY A 52 0.84 -14.81 -3.22
CA GLY A 52 1.13 -14.69 -4.65
C GLY A 52 1.52 -13.31 -5.14
N ALA A 53 1.62 -12.31 -4.27
CA ALA A 53 2.10 -10.99 -4.67
C ALA A 53 3.60 -11.02 -4.96
N LYS A 54 4.05 -10.14 -5.84
CA LYS A 54 5.47 -10.01 -6.16
C LYS A 54 6.09 -8.91 -5.34
N GLU A 55 7.29 -9.16 -4.82
CA GLU A 55 8.06 -8.13 -4.14
C GLU A 55 8.58 -7.11 -5.15
N ILE A 56 8.29 -5.83 -4.90
CA ILE A 56 8.84 -4.71 -5.67
C ILE A 56 9.95 -4.04 -4.88
N MET A 57 9.73 -3.85 -3.59
CA MET A 57 10.72 -3.26 -2.68
C MET A 57 10.68 -4.06 -1.37
N PRO A 58 11.84 -4.54 -0.89
CA PRO A 58 11.88 -5.26 0.39
C PRO A 58 11.54 -4.34 1.55
N MET A 59 11.20 -4.94 2.69
CA MET A 59 10.92 -4.17 3.90
C MET A 59 12.15 -3.34 4.28
N THR A 60 11.96 -2.04 4.41
CA THR A 60 13.03 -1.06 4.61
C THR A 60 12.57 0.00 5.60
N VAL A 61 13.47 0.42 6.47
CA VAL A 61 13.20 1.56 7.35
C VAL A 61 13.50 2.84 6.58
N MET A 62 12.48 3.68 6.44
CA MET A 62 12.57 4.90 5.67
C MET A 62 12.93 6.08 6.56
N PHE A 63 13.58 7.09 5.97
CA PHE A 63 14.02 8.27 6.73
C PHE A 63 12.86 9.06 7.34
N PHE A 64 11.66 8.92 6.79
CA PHE A 64 10.48 9.64 7.30
C PHE A 64 9.74 8.91 8.42
N GLY A 65 10.32 7.85 8.96
CA GLY A 65 9.86 7.23 10.20
C GLY A 65 9.04 5.97 10.04
N SER A 66 8.83 5.48 8.83
CA SER A 66 8.08 4.23 8.61
C SER A 66 9.02 3.09 8.21
N ARG A 67 8.58 1.88 8.53
CA ARG A 67 9.15 0.65 7.96
C ARG A 67 8.17 0.12 6.95
N GLU A 68 8.57 0.04 5.70
CA GLU A 68 7.66 -0.29 4.62
C GLU A 68 8.29 -1.14 3.53
N GLY A 69 7.45 -1.85 2.80
CA GLY A 69 7.80 -2.58 1.60
C GLY A 69 6.70 -2.45 0.56
N ARG A 70 7.00 -2.82 -0.67
CA ARG A 70 6.05 -2.75 -1.78
C ARG A 70 5.87 -4.10 -2.42
N VAL A 71 4.63 -4.40 -2.77
CA VAL A 71 4.27 -5.62 -3.49
C VAL A 71 3.35 -5.25 -4.65
N ALA A 72 3.39 -6.06 -5.70
CA ALA A 72 2.45 -5.97 -6.81
C ALA A 72 1.50 -7.16 -6.75
N ASP A 73 0.20 -6.89 -6.86
CA ASP A 73 -0.76 -7.97 -6.99
C ASP A 73 -0.85 -8.44 -8.45
N PRO A 74 -1.51 -9.60 -8.72
CA PRO A 74 -1.59 -10.10 -10.10
C PRO A 74 -2.52 -9.28 -11.00
N PHE A 75 -3.18 -8.26 -10.48
CA PHE A 75 -4.11 -7.41 -11.21
C PHE A 75 -3.54 -6.05 -11.58
N GLY A 76 -2.23 -5.85 -11.37
CA GLY A 76 -1.54 -4.62 -11.75
C GLY A 76 -1.57 -3.51 -10.71
N ASN A 77 -1.95 -3.82 -9.48
CA ASN A 77 -1.96 -2.83 -8.40
C ASN A 77 -0.68 -2.96 -7.56
N VAL A 78 -0.17 -1.82 -7.12
CA VAL A 78 1.00 -1.76 -6.25
C VAL A 78 0.56 -1.33 -4.86
N TRP A 79 0.98 -2.06 -3.85
CA TRP A 79 0.64 -1.82 -2.46
C TRP A 79 1.90 -1.52 -1.65
N THR A 80 1.93 -0.37 -0.99
CA THR A 80 2.95 -0.07 0.01
C THR A 80 2.40 -0.44 1.36
N ILE A 81 3.06 -1.35 2.04
CA ILE A 81 2.63 -1.86 3.35
C ILE A 81 3.58 -1.30 4.39
N ALA A 82 3.07 -0.47 5.29
CA ALA A 82 3.90 0.33 6.18
C ALA A 82 3.46 0.24 7.64
N THR A 83 4.42 0.37 8.53
CA THR A 83 4.20 0.61 9.96
C THR A 83 4.92 1.88 10.34
N LEU A 84 4.21 2.80 10.99
CA LEU A 84 4.84 4.02 11.49
C LEU A 84 5.63 3.67 12.76
N LYS A 85 6.95 3.86 12.72
CA LYS A 85 7.85 3.56 13.84
C LYS A 85 8.16 4.78 14.68
N GLU A 86 8.16 5.97 14.07
CA GLU A 86 8.39 7.23 14.77
C GLU A 86 7.72 8.38 14.03
N GLU A 87 7.36 9.42 14.75
CA GLU A 87 6.95 10.67 14.15
C GLU A 87 8.18 11.56 14.02
N VAL A 88 8.44 12.05 12.82
CA VAL A 88 9.63 12.84 12.53
C VAL A 88 9.23 14.31 12.41
N ALA A 89 9.84 15.18 13.22
CA ALA A 89 9.58 16.62 13.17
C ALA A 89 10.04 17.19 11.82
N PRO A 90 9.39 18.27 11.33
CA PRO A 90 9.72 18.83 10.02
C PRO A 90 11.20 19.16 9.84
N GLU A 91 11.86 19.70 10.86
CA GLU A 91 13.29 20.05 10.81
C GLU A 91 14.15 18.80 10.66
N GLU A 92 13.83 17.76 11.41
CA GLU A 92 14.54 16.49 11.32
C GLU A 92 14.30 15.82 9.97
N MET A 93 13.09 15.93 9.45
CA MET A 93 12.77 15.41 8.13
C MET A 93 13.62 16.05 7.05
N GLN A 94 13.75 17.38 7.09
CA GLN A 94 14.60 18.09 6.14
C GLN A 94 16.06 17.69 6.25
N ARG A 95 16.57 17.52 7.47
CA ARG A 95 17.93 17.06 7.70
C ARG A 95 18.16 15.68 7.10
N ARG A 96 17.24 14.77 7.33
CA ARG A 96 17.33 13.41 6.79
C ARG A 96 17.22 13.38 5.28
N MET A 97 16.37 14.23 4.71
CA MET A 97 16.24 14.34 3.26
C MET A 97 17.55 14.79 2.63
N LYS A 98 18.21 15.80 3.20
CA LYS A 98 19.51 16.25 2.71
C LYS A 98 20.57 15.16 2.80
N ALA A 99 20.56 14.39 3.88
CA ALA A 99 21.48 13.27 4.05
C ALA A 99 21.28 12.19 3.00
N GLN A 100 20.04 12.06 2.46
CA GLN A 100 19.72 11.10 1.42
C GLN A 100 19.94 11.65 0.00
N GLY A 101 20.30 12.92 -0.13
CA GLY A 101 20.58 13.53 -1.43
C GLY A 101 19.36 14.17 -2.10
N TYR A 102 18.33 14.44 -1.36
CA TYR A 102 17.14 15.11 -1.91
C TYR A 102 17.34 16.62 -2.04
#